data_b7282921a9321b9d1bb4d6aff6fa1ae1
#
_entry.id   b7282921a9321b9d1bb4d6aff6fa1ae1
#
_cell.length_a   1.000
_cell.length_b   1.000
_cell.length_c   1.000
_cell.angle_alpha   90.00
_cell.angle_beta   90.00
_cell.angle_gamma   90.00
#
_symmetry.space_group_name_H-M   'P 1'
#
loop_
_entity.id
_entity.type
_entity.pdbx_description
1 polymer ?
#
loop_
_entity_poly.entity_id
_entity_poly.type
_entity_poly.pdbx_seq_one_letter_code
_entity_poly.pdbx_strand_id
1 'polypeptide(L)'
;MRRKSFQTAFVISLFTLSACGSTTVAPAGSASSSNVDFGSERILGQSEKNPSTPFLRFAPDGRLFAIWSEDHDVLWPEGSHAAGHHRMSGDRAPSPMRNAFLAWSADAGKTWSSPRRVNSIVEAVQGEENGPKVAFGKDNKAYVVWSTPGEKGDKTRANIRFAMEDGKGGFTPAKTLNEVRDAGRFPIIEATPDGNFFVAWIDRRIDGPKPRQLYLMRLDSNGKALTKNYQVGEGLCECCKLGIAFADSGKTVYMVDREVDGQKIRNHVLRKSTDGGATFGMPVDISNDGWQVPSCPHSGPSIGRDSRGQLHVTWFTLGRSENEAGIYYSVSKDGGKSFAPRHLVHANTAPEILYNNLLLGDDDTIYLAWSNLDGDKKSQVYLRTLAADGRTWSSIQHISATRGNAGRPVLALLKNQLHIAWTETDGETSRVIFRSATVGQ
;
A
#
# COMPACT_ATOMS: atom_id res chain seq x y z
N MET A 1 -51.43 -59.88 10.54
CA MET A 1 -52.18 -60.28 11.76
C MET A 1 -51.52 -59.59 12.96
N ARG A 2 -52.36 -59.00 13.81
CA ARG A 2 -52.10 -58.38 15.14
C ARG A 2 -51.24 -57.14 15.26
N ARG A 3 -51.92 -56.00 15.32
CA ARG A 3 -51.50 -54.73 15.95
C ARG A 3 -51.33 -54.93 17.47
N LYS A 4 -50.24 -54.32 18.03
CA LYS A 4 -50.19 -54.03 19.47
C LYS A 4 -49.97 -52.52 19.62
N SER A 5 -50.94 -51.85 20.20
CA SER A 5 -50.93 -50.50 20.69
C SER A 5 -50.16 -50.45 22.00
N PHE A 6 -49.27 -49.45 22.16
CA PHE A 6 -48.73 -49.06 23.46
C PHE A 6 -49.17 -47.60 23.76
N GLN A 7 -49.95 -47.49 24.80
CA GLN A 7 -50.29 -46.25 25.44
C GLN A 7 -49.07 -45.79 26.27
N THR A 8 -48.67 -44.58 26.14
CA THR A 8 -47.68 -43.92 27.03
C THR A 8 -48.37 -42.81 27.80
N ALA A 9 -48.34 -42.93 29.12
CA ALA A 9 -48.92 -41.98 30.07
C ALA A 9 -48.10 -40.69 30.15
N PHE A 10 -48.82 -39.54 30.17
CA PHE A 10 -48.28 -38.25 30.45
C PHE A 10 -48.14 -38.05 31.96
N VAL A 11 -46.92 -37.81 32.44
CA VAL A 11 -46.64 -37.32 33.79
C VAL A 11 -46.42 -35.79 33.70
N ILE A 12 -47.35 -35.05 34.30
CA ILE A 12 -47.22 -33.59 34.44
C ILE A 12 -46.43 -33.33 35.71
N SER A 13 -45.24 -32.77 35.56
CA SER A 13 -44.43 -32.28 36.70
C SER A 13 -44.58 -30.77 36.79
N LEU A 14 -45.17 -30.29 37.87
CA LEU A 14 -45.23 -28.86 38.22
C LEU A 14 -43.82 -28.41 38.61
N PHE A 15 -43.25 -27.49 37.87
CA PHE A 15 -42.11 -26.70 38.32
C PHE A 15 -42.57 -25.35 38.84
N THR A 16 -42.27 -25.07 40.09
CA THR A 16 -42.41 -23.80 40.77
C THR A 16 -41.42 -22.76 40.18
N LEU A 17 -41.98 -21.62 39.68
CA LEU A 17 -41.16 -20.46 39.28
C LEU A 17 -40.53 -19.83 40.51
N SER A 18 -39.22 -19.88 40.60
CA SER A 18 -38.43 -19.04 41.48
C SER A 18 -38.05 -17.74 40.70
N ALA A 19 -38.50 -16.61 41.21
CA ALA A 19 -38.19 -15.31 40.63
C ALA A 19 -36.69 -15.02 40.74
N CYS A 20 -36.00 -15.03 39.61
CA CYS A 20 -34.63 -14.58 39.54
C CYS A 20 -34.63 -13.09 39.12
N GLY A 21 -34.07 -12.24 39.97
CA GLY A 21 -34.01 -10.80 39.76
C GLY A 21 -33.22 -10.48 38.48
N SER A 22 -33.84 -9.72 37.61
CA SER A 22 -33.23 -9.14 36.41
C SER A 22 -32.27 -8.02 36.82
N THR A 23 -30.97 -8.36 36.87
CA THR A 23 -29.92 -7.33 36.81
C THR A 23 -29.88 -6.83 35.36
N THR A 24 -30.39 -5.65 35.13
CA THR A 24 -30.17 -4.91 33.89
C THR A 24 -28.68 -4.59 33.77
N VAL A 25 -27.99 -5.34 32.95
CA VAL A 25 -26.64 -4.97 32.45
C VAL A 25 -26.87 -3.76 31.55
N ALA A 26 -26.38 -2.59 31.98
CA ALA A 26 -26.34 -1.40 31.14
C ALA A 26 -25.63 -1.75 29.83
N PRO A 27 -26.14 -1.32 28.66
CA PRO A 27 -25.43 -1.55 27.40
C PRO A 27 -24.07 -0.86 27.52
N ALA A 28 -23.00 -1.62 27.30
CA ALA A 28 -21.68 -1.07 27.13
C ALA A 28 -21.78 0.02 26.05
N GLY A 29 -21.41 1.25 26.42
CA GLY A 29 -21.45 2.37 25.53
C GLY A 29 -20.72 2.00 24.25
N SER A 30 -21.42 2.07 23.11
CA SER A 30 -20.82 1.94 21.81
C SER A 30 -19.80 3.08 21.68
N ALA A 31 -18.53 2.77 21.78
CA ALA A 31 -17.48 3.66 21.32
C ALA A 31 -17.67 3.77 19.80
N SER A 32 -18.47 4.77 19.37
CA SER A 32 -18.52 5.14 17.97
C SER A 32 -17.15 5.73 17.64
N SER A 33 -16.35 5.03 16.84
CA SER A 33 -15.17 5.64 16.27
C SER A 33 -15.66 6.83 15.45
N SER A 34 -15.31 8.04 15.92
CA SER A 34 -15.74 9.29 15.30
C SER A 34 -15.14 9.40 13.88
N ASN A 35 -15.90 9.99 12.97
CA ASN A 35 -15.39 10.35 11.65
C ASN A 35 -14.17 11.27 11.82
N VAL A 36 -13.18 11.10 10.95
CA VAL A 36 -11.99 11.95 10.90
C VAL A 36 -12.36 13.26 10.19
N ASP A 37 -12.20 14.38 10.88
CA ASP A 37 -12.48 15.71 10.32
C ASP A 37 -11.24 16.25 9.62
N PHE A 38 -11.19 16.10 8.29
CA PHE A 38 -10.12 16.65 7.47
C PHE A 38 -10.36 18.12 7.13
N GLY A 39 -9.34 18.94 7.36
CA GLY A 39 -9.30 20.33 6.89
C GLY A 39 -9.40 20.47 5.37
N SER A 40 -9.29 21.71 4.88
CA SER A 40 -9.37 22.03 3.46
C SER A 40 -8.32 21.32 2.60
N GLU A 41 -8.64 21.08 1.34
CA GLU A 41 -7.72 20.52 0.34
C GLU A 41 -6.59 21.49 0.02
N ARG A 42 -5.41 20.94 -0.23
CA ARG A 42 -4.23 21.64 -0.75
C ARG A 42 -3.72 20.90 -1.97
N ILE A 43 -3.25 21.65 -2.97
CA ILE A 43 -2.62 21.09 -4.16
C ILE A 43 -1.12 21.07 -3.92
N LEU A 44 -0.48 19.93 -4.15
CA LEU A 44 0.97 19.77 -4.16
C LEU A 44 1.47 19.65 -5.60
N GLY A 45 2.62 20.26 -5.89
CA GLY A 45 3.19 20.28 -7.23
C GLY A 45 2.61 21.35 -8.13
N GLN A 46 3.08 21.39 -9.37
CA GLN A 46 2.65 22.35 -10.40
C GLN A 46 1.52 21.71 -11.22
N SER A 47 0.30 22.22 -11.11
CA SER A 47 -0.88 21.63 -11.77
C SER A 47 -0.74 21.51 -13.29
N GLU A 48 -0.02 22.43 -13.95
CA GLU A 48 0.29 22.40 -15.38
C GLU A 48 1.30 21.32 -15.78
N LYS A 49 1.95 20.67 -14.81
CA LYS A 49 2.90 19.57 -15.02
C LYS A 49 2.32 18.20 -14.65
N ASN A 50 1.03 18.08 -14.51
CA ASN A 50 0.32 16.83 -14.23
C ASN A 50 0.95 16.04 -13.06
N PRO A 51 1.09 16.60 -11.85
CA PRO A 51 1.63 15.89 -10.70
C PRO A 51 0.75 14.68 -10.36
N SER A 52 1.41 13.56 -10.04
CA SER A 52 0.69 12.32 -9.73
C SER A 52 1.50 11.38 -8.84
N THR A 53 0.86 10.34 -8.36
CA THR A 53 1.47 9.25 -7.58
C THR A 53 2.19 9.73 -6.31
N PRO A 54 1.48 10.42 -5.41
CA PRO A 54 2.08 10.90 -4.17
C PRO A 54 2.50 9.74 -3.27
N PHE A 55 3.53 9.99 -2.47
CA PHE A 55 3.87 9.18 -1.30
C PHE A 55 4.21 10.13 -0.15
N LEU A 56 3.70 9.83 1.05
CA LEU A 56 3.89 10.63 2.24
C LEU A 56 4.75 9.88 3.26
N ARG A 57 5.67 10.57 3.91
CA ARG A 57 6.45 10.02 5.01
C ARG A 57 6.98 11.09 5.94
N PHE A 58 7.02 10.78 7.24
CA PHE A 58 7.71 11.60 8.22
C PHE A 58 9.20 11.25 8.29
N ALA A 59 10.04 12.27 8.38
CA ALA A 59 11.43 12.11 8.78
C ALA A 59 11.54 12.00 10.31
N PRO A 60 12.65 11.48 10.86
CA PRO A 60 12.85 11.36 12.31
C PRO A 60 12.74 12.68 13.08
N ASP A 61 13.03 13.82 12.46
CA ASP A 61 12.88 15.16 13.05
C ASP A 61 11.43 15.68 13.09
N GLY A 62 10.48 14.90 12.61
CA GLY A 62 9.06 15.22 12.62
C GLY A 62 8.58 16.04 11.41
N ARG A 63 9.45 16.36 10.44
CA ARG A 63 9.00 16.97 9.18
C ARG A 63 8.23 15.97 8.35
N LEU A 64 7.10 16.41 7.80
CA LEU A 64 6.32 15.66 6.83
C LEU A 64 6.88 15.89 5.42
N PHE A 65 7.17 14.82 4.71
CA PHE A 65 7.60 14.88 3.32
C PHE A 65 6.54 14.30 2.39
N ALA A 66 6.40 14.94 1.23
CA ALA A 66 5.65 14.43 0.09
C ALA A 66 6.59 14.27 -1.09
N ILE A 67 6.51 13.13 -1.76
CA ILE A 67 7.20 12.86 -3.02
C ILE A 67 6.17 12.49 -4.08
N TRP A 68 6.35 12.98 -5.30
CA TRP A 68 5.47 12.72 -6.44
C TRP A 68 6.24 12.79 -7.76
N SER A 69 5.58 12.46 -8.87
CA SER A 69 6.15 12.65 -10.21
C SER A 69 5.39 13.72 -10.98
N GLU A 70 6.10 14.51 -11.81
CA GLU A 70 5.54 15.55 -12.70
C GLU A 70 6.05 15.38 -14.13
N ASP A 71 5.26 15.81 -15.09
CA ASP A 71 5.64 15.86 -16.49
C ASP A 71 6.77 16.86 -16.73
N HIS A 72 7.66 16.54 -17.67
CA HIS A 72 8.71 17.40 -18.17
C HIS A 72 8.36 17.87 -19.59
N ASP A 73 8.93 19.00 -20.01
CA ASP A 73 8.73 19.54 -21.36
C ASP A 73 9.36 18.67 -22.47
N VAL A 74 10.31 17.80 -22.11
CA VAL A 74 10.90 16.82 -23.02
C VAL A 74 9.96 15.64 -23.19
N LEU A 75 9.63 15.36 -24.43
CA LEU A 75 8.82 14.19 -24.81
C LEU A 75 9.69 12.94 -24.88
N TRP A 76 9.06 11.79 -24.67
CA TRP A 76 9.68 10.49 -24.88
C TRP A 76 9.95 10.29 -26.37
N PRO A 77 11.11 9.74 -26.79
CA PRO A 77 11.41 9.50 -28.19
C PRO A 77 10.31 8.68 -28.90
N GLU A 78 10.00 9.03 -30.13
CA GLU A 78 9.04 8.29 -30.95
C GLU A 78 9.40 6.81 -31.06
N GLY A 79 8.39 5.94 -31.03
CA GLY A 79 8.56 4.48 -31.07
C GLY A 79 8.87 3.83 -29.72
N SER A 80 9.08 4.60 -28.65
CA SER A 80 9.18 4.09 -27.31
C SER A 80 7.79 3.94 -26.68
N HIS A 81 7.47 2.76 -26.16
CA HIS A 81 6.14 2.48 -25.57
C HIS A 81 5.99 3.02 -24.13
N ALA A 82 6.34 4.28 -23.90
CA ALA A 82 6.28 4.90 -22.59
C ALA A 82 4.95 5.62 -22.35
N ALA A 83 3.87 4.97 -22.11
CA ALA A 83 2.72 5.57 -21.44
C ALA A 83 1.86 4.53 -20.73
N GLY A 84 1.64 4.69 -19.45
CA GLY A 84 0.61 3.97 -18.72
C GLY A 84 -0.75 4.50 -19.15
N HIS A 85 -1.58 3.67 -19.57
CA HIS A 85 -3.04 3.60 -19.61
C HIS A 85 -3.48 2.73 -20.78
N HIS A 86 -4.36 1.77 -20.52
CA HIS A 86 -5.08 1.01 -21.52
C HIS A 86 -5.93 1.96 -22.38
N ARG A 87 -5.37 2.45 -23.51
CA ARG A 87 -6.16 2.88 -24.64
C ARG A 87 -5.91 1.93 -25.80
N MET A 88 -6.98 1.36 -26.30
CA MET A 88 -7.00 0.57 -27.53
C MET A 88 -6.56 1.41 -28.71
N SER A 89 -5.72 0.83 -29.56
CA SER A 89 -5.25 1.22 -30.88
C SER A 89 -5.69 2.58 -31.45
N GLY A 90 -4.73 3.46 -31.68
CA GLY A 90 -4.82 4.72 -32.41
C GLY A 90 -3.53 5.52 -32.21
N ASP A 91 -3.10 6.28 -33.20
CA ASP A 91 -1.90 7.12 -33.18
C ASP A 91 -1.77 7.88 -31.86
N ARG A 92 -0.77 7.54 -31.06
CA ARG A 92 -0.56 8.15 -29.74
C ARG A 92 0.42 9.29 -29.87
N ALA A 93 0.00 10.46 -29.40
CA ALA A 93 0.93 11.55 -29.14
C ALA A 93 2.08 11.09 -28.22
N PRO A 94 3.33 11.56 -28.42
CA PRO A 94 4.44 11.26 -27.55
C PRO A 94 4.10 11.60 -26.09
N SER A 95 4.36 10.70 -25.17
CA SER A 95 4.16 10.98 -23.74
C SER A 95 5.30 11.81 -23.20
N PRO A 96 5.05 12.75 -22.26
CA PRO A 96 6.13 13.52 -21.64
C PRO A 96 7.01 12.61 -20.77
N MET A 97 8.30 12.95 -20.70
CA MET A 97 9.21 12.44 -19.69
C MET A 97 8.74 12.93 -18.31
N ARG A 98 9.04 12.20 -17.26
CA ARG A 98 8.61 12.58 -15.91
C ARG A 98 9.80 12.67 -14.96
N ASN A 99 9.73 13.61 -14.04
CA ASN A 99 10.68 13.75 -12.95
C ASN A 99 10.03 13.45 -11.60
N ALA A 100 10.84 13.03 -10.62
CA ALA A 100 10.42 12.94 -9.23
C ALA A 100 10.73 14.25 -8.49
N PHE A 101 9.77 14.72 -7.70
CA PHE A 101 9.90 15.92 -6.87
C PHE A 101 9.62 15.61 -5.41
N LEU A 102 10.37 16.26 -4.52
CA LEU A 102 10.24 16.16 -3.07
C LEU A 102 10.03 17.53 -2.46
N ALA A 103 9.03 17.67 -1.59
CA ALA A 103 8.81 18.82 -0.73
C ALA A 103 8.58 18.38 0.70
N TRP A 104 8.75 19.31 1.66
CA TRP A 104 8.55 19.04 3.06
C TRP A 104 7.76 20.16 3.77
N SER A 105 7.13 19.79 4.86
CA SER A 105 6.43 20.69 5.78
C SER A 105 6.94 20.47 7.21
N ALA A 106 7.17 21.55 7.94
CA ALA A 106 7.53 21.54 9.36
C ALA A 106 6.35 21.82 10.29
N ASP A 107 5.16 22.14 9.75
CA ASP A 107 3.98 22.60 10.46
C ASP A 107 2.74 21.71 10.19
N ALA A 108 2.97 20.42 10.07
CA ALA A 108 1.93 19.42 9.83
C ALA A 108 1.13 19.68 8.54
N GLY A 109 1.81 20.07 7.45
CA GLY A 109 1.21 20.25 6.13
C GLY A 109 0.52 21.59 5.91
N LYS A 110 0.62 22.56 6.85
CA LYS A 110 0.04 23.89 6.68
C LYS A 110 0.79 24.71 5.64
N THR A 111 2.12 24.61 5.63
CA THR A 111 2.98 25.21 4.60
C THR A 111 3.97 24.17 4.08
N TRP A 112 4.41 24.36 2.84
CA TRP A 112 5.32 23.45 2.15
C TRP A 112 6.53 24.20 1.60
N SER A 113 7.69 23.54 1.63
CA SER A 113 8.88 24.04 0.95
C SER A 113 8.67 24.06 -0.57
N SER A 114 9.48 24.83 -1.30
CA SER A 114 9.57 24.68 -2.75
C SER A 114 9.95 23.25 -3.11
N PRO A 115 9.29 22.62 -4.12
CA PRO A 115 9.63 21.29 -4.59
C PRO A 115 11.08 21.23 -5.12
N ARG A 116 11.80 20.18 -4.75
CA ARG A 116 13.15 19.90 -5.27
C ARG A 116 13.11 18.68 -6.17
N ARG A 117 13.69 18.79 -7.37
CA ARG A 117 13.81 17.64 -8.27
C ARG A 117 14.83 16.65 -7.70
N VAL A 118 14.45 15.36 -7.70
CA VAL A 118 15.25 14.26 -7.14
C VAL A 118 16.22 13.70 -8.17
N ASN A 119 15.74 13.38 -9.38
CA ASN A 119 16.58 12.82 -10.43
C ASN A 119 17.43 13.91 -11.10
N SER A 120 18.73 13.69 -11.16
CA SER A 120 19.71 14.65 -11.71
C SER A 120 19.63 14.81 -13.23
N ILE A 121 19.12 13.80 -13.93
CA ILE A 121 18.86 13.81 -15.37
C ILE A 121 17.36 13.67 -15.62
N VAL A 122 16.90 14.08 -16.81
CA VAL A 122 15.52 13.85 -17.22
C VAL A 122 15.34 12.37 -17.48
N GLU A 123 14.37 11.76 -16.81
CA GLU A 123 14.06 10.33 -16.89
C GLU A 123 12.55 10.14 -17.03
N ALA A 124 12.12 8.97 -17.48
CA ALA A 124 10.70 8.61 -17.45
C ALA A 124 10.38 7.93 -16.11
N VAL A 125 10.33 8.69 -15.03
CA VAL A 125 9.87 8.19 -13.71
C VAL A 125 8.50 7.57 -13.89
N GLN A 126 8.37 6.27 -13.56
CA GLN A 126 7.11 5.58 -13.69
C GLN A 126 6.12 6.07 -12.62
N GLY A 127 4.85 6.05 -12.98
CA GLY A 127 3.74 6.37 -12.09
C GLY A 127 3.07 5.14 -11.48
N GLU A 128 1.85 5.32 -11.00
CA GLU A 128 1.01 4.31 -10.36
C GLU A 128 1.69 3.72 -9.10
N GLU A 129 1.59 2.42 -8.85
CA GLU A 129 2.29 1.79 -7.72
C GLU A 129 3.83 1.75 -7.90
N ASN A 130 4.32 1.98 -9.13
CA ASN A 130 5.75 2.15 -9.45
C ASN A 130 6.29 3.55 -9.11
N GLY A 131 5.45 4.47 -8.67
CA GLY A 131 5.84 5.85 -8.33
C GLY A 131 6.97 5.93 -7.31
N PRO A 132 7.64 7.09 -7.21
CA PRO A 132 8.79 7.26 -6.34
C PRO A 132 8.43 7.01 -4.86
N LYS A 133 9.40 6.44 -4.11
CA LYS A 133 9.28 6.18 -2.67
C LYS A 133 10.47 6.80 -1.95
N VAL A 134 10.23 7.27 -0.72
CA VAL A 134 11.25 7.88 0.12
C VAL A 134 11.33 7.20 1.49
N ALA A 135 12.54 7.01 1.98
CA ALA A 135 12.85 6.68 3.36
C ALA A 135 13.84 7.70 3.93
N PHE A 136 13.93 7.78 5.24
CA PHE A 136 14.81 8.75 5.92
C PHE A 136 15.82 8.04 6.81
N GLY A 137 17.08 8.49 6.72
CA GLY A 137 18.13 8.09 7.64
C GLY A 137 17.94 8.73 9.02
N LYS A 138 18.68 8.24 10.01
CA LYS A 138 18.73 8.84 11.36
C LYS A 138 19.25 10.28 11.34
N ASP A 139 19.94 10.67 10.28
CA ASP A 139 20.43 12.03 10.00
C ASP A 139 19.41 12.91 9.27
N ASN A 140 18.17 12.45 9.14
CA ASN A 140 17.05 13.09 8.43
C ASN A 140 17.25 13.29 6.93
N LYS A 141 18.27 12.68 6.32
CA LYS A 141 18.43 12.71 4.86
C LYS A 141 17.42 11.82 4.17
N ALA A 142 16.92 12.29 3.04
CA ALA A 142 16.03 11.53 2.17
C ALA A 142 16.83 10.58 1.27
N TYR A 143 16.35 9.34 1.20
CA TYR A 143 16.81 8.26 0.32
C TYR A 143 15.64 7.87 -0.56
N VAL A 144 15.78 8.03 -1.87
CA VAL A 144 14.68 7.93 -2.82
C VAL A 144 14.96 6.81 -3.82
N VAL A 145 13.93 5.99 -4.06
CA VAL A 145 13.92 5.00 -5.14
C VAL A 145 12.77 5.25 -6.09
N TRP A 146 12.96 4.95 -7.35
CA TRP A 146 11.93 5.01 -8.38
C TRP A 146 12.21 4.00 -9.49
N SER A 147 11.22 3.72 -10.32
CA SER A 147 11.38 2.92 -11.53
C SER A 147 11.48 3.81 -12.75
N THR A 148 12.31 3.42 -13.71
CA THR A 148 12.30 3.95 -15.09
C THR A 148 12.08 2.80 -16.06
N PRO A 149 11.38 3.00 -17.20
CA PRO A 149 11.29 1.97 -18.24
C PRO A 149 12.67 1.47 -18.67
N GLY A 150 12.71 0.25 -19.19
CA GLY A 150 13.91 -0.32 -19.77
C GLY A 150 14.41 0.45 -21.01
N GLU A 151 15.64 0.19 -21.42
CA GLU A 151 16.32 0.94 -22.50
C GLU A 151 15.56 0.95 -23.84
N LYS A 152 14.73 -0.09 -24.08
CA LYS A 152 13.86 -0.18 -25.27
C LYS A 152 12.45 0.37 -25.06
N GLY A 153 12.21 1.12 -23.99
CA GLY A 153 10.89 1.65 -23.66
C GLY A 153 9.86 0.60 -23.22
N ASP A 154 10.28 -0.65 -23.00
CA ASP A 154 9.41 -1.70 -22.48
C ASP A 154 9.04 -1.42 -21.02
N LYS A 155 7.78 -1.10 -20.80
CA LYS A 155 7.24 -0.81 -19.45
C LYS A 155 7.19 -2.02 -18.53
N THR A 156 7.14 -3.22 -19.11
CA THR A 156 7.14 -4.46 -18.34
C THR A 156 8.53 -4.78 -17.81
N ARG A 157 9.56 -4.08 -18.31
CA ARG A 157 10.95 -4.13 -17.91
C ARG A 157 11.38 -2.75 -17.44
N ALA A 158 12.05 -2.66 -16.31
CA ALA A 158 12.42 -1.37 -15.75
C ALA A 158 13.73 -1.46 -14.96
N ASN A 159 14.30 -0.30 -14.68
CA ASN A 159 15.46 -0.14 -13.83
C ASN A 159 15.05 0.51 -12.51
N ILE A 160 15.59 -0.01 -11.41
CA ILE A 160 15.43 0.58 -10.09
C ILE A 160 16.51 1.64 -9.93
N ARG A 161 16.07 2.88 -9.84
CA ARG A 161 16.93 4.05 -9.67
C ARG A 161 16.95 4.48 -8.21
N PHE A 162 18.04 5.09 -7.80
CA PHE A 162 18.27 5.55 -6.44
C PHE A 162 19.06 6.86 -6.44
N ALA A 163 18.67 7.78 -5.56
CA ALA A 163 19.45 8.96 -5.17
C ALA A 163 19.19 9.25 -3.68
N MET A 164 20.12 9.94 -3.04
CA MET A 164 19.99 10.43 -1.67
C MET A 164 20.33 11.92 -1.60
N GLU A 165 19.86 12.61 -0.58
CA GLU A 165 20.25 14.01 -0.35
C GLU A 165 21.78 14.12 -0.18
N ASP A 166 22.36 15.10 -0.85
CA ASP A 166 23.82 15.32 -0.91
C ASP A 166 24.37 16.19 0.24
N GLY A 167 23.46 16.67 1.11
CA GLY A 167 23.81 17.60 2.19
C GLY A 167 24.08 19.05 1.74
N LYS A 168 23.95 19.34 0.45
CA LYS A 168 24.14 20.67 -0.16
C LYS A 168 22.84 21.28 -0.70
N GLY A 169 21.71 20.66 -0.35
CA GLY A 169 20.38 21.08 -0.78
C GLY A 169 19.88 20.40 -2.06
N GLY A 170 20.65 19.47 -2.63
CA GLY A 170 20.33 18.66 -3.80
C GLY A 170 20.33 17.16 -3.52
N PHE A 171 20.41 16.39 -4.59
CA PHE A 171 20.51 14.95 -4.58
C PHE A 171 21.76 14.47 -5.31
N THR A 172 22.31 13.34 -4.87
CA THR A 172 23.42 12.67 -5.57
C THR A 172 22.99 12.28 -6.99
N PRO A 173 23.95 12.14 -7.93
CA PRO A 173 23.64 11.52 -9.22
C PRO A 173 22.94 10.18 -9.04
N ALA A 174 21.87 9.98 -9.82
CA ALA A 174 21.08 8.75 -9.74
C ALA A 174 21.89 7.53 -10.21
N LYS A 175 21.81 6.43 -9.45
CA LYS A 175 22.40 5.15 -9.80
C LYS A 175 21.35 4.07 -9.95
N THR A 176 21.65 3.04 -10.76
CA THR A 176 20.82 1.84 -10.91
C THR A 176 21.19 0.83 -9.82
N LEU A 177 20.19 0.26 -9.14
CA LEU A 177 20.40 -0.70 -8.06
C LEU A 177 20.29 -2.15 -8.51
N ASN A 178 19.41 -2.45 -9.47
CA ASN A 178 19.29 -3.81 -10.01
C ASN A 178 20.51 -4.15 -10.89
N GLU A 179 21.26 -5.19 -10.53
CA GLU A 179 22.46 -5.65 -11.23
C GLU A 179 22.15 -6.12 -12.66
N VAL A 180 20.98 -6.73 -12.85
CA VAL A 180 20.49 -7.10 -14.18
C VAL A 180 19.61 -5.97 -14.68
N ARG A 181 20.07 -5.27 -15.73
CA ARG A 181 19.32 -4.17 -16.33
C ARG A 181 17.98 -4.62 -16.87
N ASP A 182 17.03 -3.71 -16.84
CA ASP A 182 15.67 -3.90 -17.36
C ASP A 182 14.89 -5.05 -16.71
N ALA A 183 15.28 -5.44 -15.49
CA ALA A 183 14.65 -6.55 -14.78
C ALA A 183 13.76 -6.13 -13.60
N GLY A 184 13.97 -4.93 -13.03
CA GLY A 184 13.34 -4.53 -11.76
C GLY A 184 12.10 -3.64 -11.93
N ARG A 185 11.07 -3.84 -11.09
CA ARG A 185 9.84 -3.03 -11.03
C ARG A 185 9.32 -2.93 -9.59
N PHE A 186 8.47 -1.95 -9.32
CA PHE A 186 7.78 -1.74 -8.05
C PHE A 186 8.74 -1.67 -6.85
N PRO A 187 9.70 -0.73 -6.86
CA PRO A 187 10.62 -0.60 -5.76
C PRO A 187 9.92 -0.10 -4.50
N ILE A 188 10.39 -0.60 -3.36
CA ILE A 188 10.11 -0.06 -2.04
C ILE A 188 11.45 0.16 -1.33
N ILE A 189 11.54 1.21 -0.54
CA ILE A 189 12.67 1.49 0.34
C ILE A 189 12.17 1.71 1.76
N GLU A 190 12.80 1.03 2.73
CA GLU A 190 12.49 1.18 4.13
C GLU A 190 13.78 1.34 4.96
N ALA A 191 13.77 2.31 5.86
CA ALA A 191 14.85 2.46 6.84
C ALA A 191 14.73 1.36 7.91
N THR A 192 15.84 0.75 8.24
CA THR A 192 15.91 -0.24 9.31
C THR A 192 16.31 0.44 10.63
N PRO A 193 15.92 -0.12 11.79
CA PRO A 193 16.24 0.45 13.09
C PRO A 193 17.76 0.63 13.37
N ASP A 194 18.61 -0.15 12.70
CA ASP A 194 20.07 -0.01 12.76
C ASP A 194 20.63 1.19 11.97
N GLY A 195 19.77 1.86 11.17
CA GLY A 195 20.12 3.04 10.36
C GLY A 195 20.56 2.71 8.95
N ASN A 196 20.42 1.46 8.52
CA ASN A 196 20.58 1.02 7.14
C ASN A 196 19.24 1.05 6.39
N PHE A 197 19.22 0.57 5.16
CA PHE A 197 18.03 0.54 4.33
C PHE A 197 17.86 -0.81 3.66
N PHE A 198 16.60 -1.27 3.61
CA PHE A 198 16.15 -2.30 2.69
C PHE A 198 15.61 -1.66 1.43
N VAL A 199 16.04 -2.18 0.27
CA VAL A 199 15.40 -1.89 -1.01
C VAL A 199 14.95 -3.21 -1.60
N ALA A 200 13.66 -3.36 -1.88
CA ALA A 200 13.09 -4.56 -2.46
C ALA A 200 12.33 -4.20 -3.75
N TRP A 201 12.25 -5.14 -4.67
CA TRP A 201 11.55 -4.97 -5.94
C TRP A 201 11.13 -6.31 -6.53
N ILE A 202 10.20 -6.27 -7.48
CA ILE A 202 9.86 -7.42 -8.33
C ILE A 202 10.84 -7.45 -9.48
N ASP A 203 11.48 -8.60 -9.69
CA ASP A 203 12.52 -8.81 -10.69
C ASP A 203 12.11 -9.87 -11.71
N ARG A 204 12.54 -9.71 -12.94
CA ARG A 204 12.25 -10.60 -14.08
C ARG A 204 13.51 -11.15 -14.76
N ARG A 205 14.62 -11.22 -14.03
CA ARG A 205 15.89 -11.72 -14.58
C ARG A 205 15.91 -13.22 -14.87
N ILE A 206 14.99 -13.98 -14.27
CA ILE A 206 14.87 -15.43 -14.46
C ILE A 206 13.58 -15.70 -15.22
N ASP A 207 13.70 -16.34 -16.38
CA ASP A 207 12.58 -16.87 -17.13
C ASP A 207 12.24 -18.28 -16.61
N GLY A 208 10.99 -18.71 -16.79
CA GLY A 208 10.54 -20.02 -16.34
C GLY A 208 9.10 -20.04 -15.85
N PRO A 209 8.68 -21.11 -15.18
CA PRO A 209 7.29 -21.25 -14.70
C PRO A 209 6.91 -20.24 -13.62
N LYS A 210 7.90 -19.68 -12.91
CA LYS A 210 7.72 -18.60 -11.91
C LYS A 210 8.59 -17.39 -12.26
N PRO A 211 8.24 -16.65 -13.32
CA PRO A 211 9.13 -15.67 -13.97
C PRO A 211 9.28 -14.35 -13.21
N ARG A 212 8.62 -14.17 -12.05
CA ARG A 212 8.74 -12.99 -11.22
C ARG A 212 9.27 -13.41 -9.86
N GLN A 213 10.37 -12.79 -9.49
CA GLN A 213 11.05 -13.04 -8.22
C GLN A 213 10.99 -11.78 -7.35
N LEU A 214 11.00 -11.96 -6.05
CA LEU A 214 11.25 -10.89 -5.09
C LEU A 214 12.75 -10.80 -4.85
N TYR A 215 13.33 -9.67 -5.22
CA TYR A 215 14.73 -9.35 -4.95
C TYR A 215 14.85 -8.26 -3.90
N LEU A 216 15.94 -8.35 -3.16
CA LEU A 216 16.27 -7.42 -2.09
C LEU A 216 17.75 -7.07 -2.15
N MET A 217 18.08 -5.86 -1.70
CA MET A 217 19.45 -5.45 -1.34
C MET A 217 19.42 -4.56 -0.12
N ARG A 218 20.57 -4.45 0.56
CA ARG A 218 20.77 -3.53 1.68
C ARG A 218 21.72 -2.41 1.29
N LEU A 219 21.41 -1.20 1.76
CA LEU A 219 22.28 -0.02 1.63
C LEU A 219 22.65 0.49 3.02
N ASP A 220 23.84 1.02 3.18
CA ASP A 220 24.23 1.77 4.37
C ASP A 220 23.72 3.23 4.31
N SER A 221 23.96 3.99 5.38
CA SER A 221 23.61 5.40 5.49
C SER A 221 24.33 6.34 4.50
N ASN A 222 25.32 5.86 3.77
CA ASN A 222 25.96 6.59 2.66
C ASN A 222 25.42 6.14 1.29
N GLY A 223 24.38 5.30 1.30
CA GLY A 223 23.80 4.73 0.09
C GLY A 223 24.69 3.69 -0.59
N LYS A 224 25.75 3.19 0.07
CA LYS A 224 26.62 2.14 -0.46
C LYS A 224 25.94 0.78 -0.26
N ALA A 225 26.07 -0.09 -1.25
CA ALA A 225 25.58 -1.46 -1.18
C ALA A 225 26.30 -2.25 -0.08
N LEU A 226 25.55 -2.81 0.85
CA LEU A 226 26.00 -3.74 1.87
C LEU A 226 25.90 -5.19 1.40
N THR A 227 24.99 -5.45 0.46
CA THR A 227 24.81 -6.76 -0.17
C THR A 227 24.74 -6.63 -1.69
N LYS A 228 25.00 -7.72 -2.40
CA LYS A 228 24.52 -7.89 -3.78
C LYS A 228 23.00 -7.97 -3.80
N ASN A 229 22.41 -7.95 -4.99
CA ASN A 229 21.01 -8.31 -5.14
C ASN A 229 20.82 -9.80 -4.83
N TYR A 230 19.88 -10.17 -3.96
CA TYR A 230 19.58 -11.56 -3.65
C TYR A 230 18.08 -11.83 -3.68
N GLN A 231 17.74 -13.03 -4.12
CA GLN A 231 16.35 -13.49 -4.24
C GLN A 231 15.82 -13.92 -2.88
N VAL A 232 14.61 -13.46 -2.54
CA VAL A 232 13.91 -13.81 -1.29
C VAL A 232 12.55 -14.46 -1.54
N GLY A 233 12.10 -14.49 -2.76
CA GLY A 233 10.84 -15.11 -3.16
C GLY A 233 10.71 -15.28 -4.66
N GLU A 234 9.72 -16.07 -5.08
CA GLU A 234 9.41 -16.34 -6.49
C GLU A 234 7.89 -16.47 -6.68
N GLY A 235 7.44 -16.44 -7.93
CA GLY A 235 6.02 -16.59 -8.28
C GLY A 235 5.17 -15.36 -7.97
N LEU A 236 5.78 -14.17 -7.90
CA LEU A 236 5.06 -12.94 -7.58
C LEU A 236 4.14 -12.49 -8.72
N CYS A 237 3.05 -11.82 -8.35
CA CYS A 237 2.27 -11.02 -9.30
C CYS A 237 3.13 -9.85 -9.80
N GLU A 238 3.21 -9.67 -11.11
CA GLU A 238 4.17 -8.75 -11.75
C GLU A 238 3.90 -7.25 -11.56
N CYS A 239 2.81 -6.87 -10.91
CA CYS A 239 2.31 -5.51 -10.95
C CYS A 239 1.74 -5.02 -9.61
N CYS A 240 2.10 -5.66 -8.51
CA CYS A 240 1.56 -5.30 -7.20
C CYS A 240 2.67 -4.74 -6.29
N LYS A 241 2.35 -3.65 -5.56
CA LYS A 241 3.28 -3.13 -4.55
C LYS A 241 3.55 -4.18 -3.47
N LEU A 242 4.70 -4.04 -2.84
CA LEU A 242 5.13 -4.81 -1.69
C LEU A 242 4.82 -4.07 -0.40
N GLY A 243 4.63 -4.78 0.70
CA GLY A 243 4.59 -4.21 2.04
C GLY A 243 5.70 -4.77 2.91
N ILE A 244 6.28 -3.94 3.80
CA ILE A 244 7.33 -4.33 4.75
C ILE A 244 6.96 -3.81 6.13
N ALA A 245 7.21 -4.64 7.16
CA ALA A 245 7.16 -4.25 8.56
C ALA A 245 8.34 -4.88 9.33
N PHE A 246 8.76 -4.23 10.41
CA PHE A 246 9.88 -4.68 11.22
C PHE A 246 9.46 -4.97 12.66
N ALA A 247 10.20 -5.89 13.30
CA ALA A 247 10.15 -6.14 14.73
C ALA A 247 11.58 -6.38 15.28
N ASP A 248 11.71 -6.44 16.60
CA ASP A 248 12.93 -6.78 17.29
C ASP A 248 14.13 -5.94 16.83
N SER A 249 13.93 -4.63 16.76
CA SER A 249 14.92 -3.65 16.27
C SER A 249 15.47 -3.98 14.88
N GLY A 250 14.61 -4.53 14.00
CA GLY A 250 14.97 -4.87 12.62
C GLY A 250 15.53 -6.28 12.43
N LYS A 251 15.69 -7.06 13.50
CA LYS A 251 16.10 -8.47 13.42
C LYS A 251 15.00 -9.32 12.73
N THR A 252 13.75 -9.03 13.03
CA THR A 252 12.61 -9.66 12.35
C THR A 252 12.10 -8.75 11.25
N VAL A 253 11.98 -9.28 10.02
CA VAL A 253 11.46 -8.60 8.84
C VAL A 253 10.25 -9.37 8.32
N TYR A 254 9.15 -8.67 8.12
CA TYR A 254 7.94 -9.18 7.50
C TYR A 254 7.75 -8.51 6.15
N MET A 255 7.59 -9.30 5.11
CA MET A 255 7.26 -8.82 3.76
C MET A 255 5.96 -9.47 3.31
N VAL A 256 5.07 -8.68 2.75
CA VAL A 256 3.82 -9.16 2.16
C VAL A 256 3.82 -8.87 0.67
N ASP A 257 3.43 -9.87 -0.10
CA ASP A 257 3.32 -9.80 -1.54
C ASP A 257 2.12 -10.61 -2.04
N ARG A 258 1.85 -10.50 -3.34
CA ARG A 258 0.86 -11.32 -4.02
C ARG A 258 1.56 -12.34 -4.88
N GLU A 259 1.30 -13.61 -4.65
CA GLU A 259 1.76 -14.72 -5.48
C GLU A 259 0.74 -15.07 -6.57
N VAL A 260 1.26 -15.68 -7.63
CA VAL A 260 0.47 -16.26 -8.73
C VAL A 260 0.93 -17.70 -8.90
N ASP A 261 0.05 -18.64 -8.68
CA ASP A 261 0.34 -20.06 -8.87
C ASP A 261 0.25 -20.50 -10.35
N GLY A 262 0.56 -21.77 -10.62
CA GLY A 262 0.51 -22.34 -11.97
C GLY A 262 -0.87 -22.33 -12.62
N GLN A 263 -1.95 -22.17 -11.84
CA GLN A 263 -3.33 -22.04 -12.30
C GLN A 263 -3.78 -20.58 -12.46
N LYS A 264 -2.85 -19.63 -12.31
CA LYS A 264 -3.10 -18.17 -12.34
C LYS A 264 -3.99 -17.68 -11.18
N ILE A 265 -4.06 -18.44 -10.10
CA ILE A 265 -4.73 -18.04 -8.86
C ILE A 265 -3.81 -17.06 -8.11
N ARG A 266 -4.39 -15.99 -7.61
CA ARG A 266 -3.70 -14.92 -6.91
C ARG A 266 -4.08 -14.90 -5.44
N ASN A 267 -3.11 -15.20 -4.59
CA ASN A 267 -3.23 -15.12 -3.14
C ASN A 267 -2.17 -14.20 -2.56
N HIS A 268 -2.37 -13.75 -1.33
CA HIS A 268 -1.40 -12.95 -0.60
C HIS A 268 -0.68 -13.83 0.40
N VAL A 269 0.64 -13.60 0.51
CA VAL A 269 1.51 -14.35 1.41
C VAL A 269 2.36 -13.40 2.26
N LEU A 270 2.76 -13.91 3.43
CA LEU A 270 3.76 -13.31 4.29
C LEU A 270 5.06 -14.09 4.17
N ARG A 271 6.17 -13.39 3.95
CA ARG A 271 7.53 -13.91 4.09
C ARG A 271 8.15 -13.33 5.34
N LYS A 272 8.75 -14.17 6.16
CA LYS A 272 9.36 -13.77 7.43
C LYS A 272 10.83 -14.11 7.46
N SER A 273 11.63 -13.14 7.87
CA SER A 273 13.03 -13.32 8.28
C SER A 273 13.15 -13.11 9.79
N THR A 274 14.11 -13.80 10.42
CA THR A 274 14.48 -13.62 11.84
C THR A 274 15.95 -13.29 12.02
N ASP A 275 16.66 -13.02 10.94
CA ASP A 275 18.10 -12.75 10.87
C ASP A 275 18.43 -11.42 10.19
N GLY A 276 17.52 -10.43 10.30
CA GLY A 276 17.70 -9.11 9.73
C GLY A 276 17.55 -9.09 8.21
N GLY A 277 16.80 -10.03 7.63
CA GLY A 277 16.54 -10.13 6.20
C GLY A 277 17.61 -10.87 5.42
N ALA A 278 18.58 -11.52 6.07
CA ALA A 278 19.60 -12.30 5.38
C ALA A 278 18.99 -13.56 4.72
N THR A 279 18.05 -14.20 5.42
CA THR A 279 17.27 -15.33 4.89
C THR A 279 15.79 -15.16 5.19
N PHE A 280 14.93 -15.77 4.39
CA PHE A 280 13.49 -15.79 4.58
C PHE A 280 12.99 -17.24 4.63
N GLY A 281 12.04 -17.50 5.54
CA GLY A 281 11.37 -18.79 5.64
C GLY A 281 10.37 -19.01 4.50
N MET A 282 9.73 -20.18 4.51
CA MET A 282 8.63 -20.48 3.60
C MET A 282 7.50 -19.45 3.76
N PRO A 283 6.85 -19.04 2.66
CA PRO A 283 5.73 -18.12 2.74
C PRO A 283 4.57 -18.72 3.54
N VAL A 284 3.85 -17.85 4.26
CA VAL A 284 2.64 -18.18 5.02
C VAL A 284 1.46 -17.53 4.32
N ASP A 285 0.42 -18.30 4.04
CA ASP A 285 -0.79 -17.80 3.39
C ASP A 285 -1.52 -16.78 4.27
N ILE A 286 -1.78 -15.60 3.73
CA ILE A 286 -2.65 -14.57 4.31
C ILE A 286 -4.07 -14.75 3.79
N SER A 287 -4.20 -15.06 2.51
CA SER A 287 -5.48 -15.20 1.84
C SER A 287 -5.58 -16.52 1.04
N ASN A 288 -6.80 -17.00 0.88
CA ASN A 288 -7.17 -18.06 -0.05
C ASN A 288 -8.35 -17.56 -0.89
N ASP A 289 -8.08 -16.52 -1.67
CA ASP A 289 -9.11 -15.81 -2.41
C ASP A 289 -9.61 -16.60 -3.63
N GLY A 290 -8.76 -17.47 -4.20
CA GLY A 290 -9.08 -18.21 -5.41
C GLY A 290 -9.28 -17.29 -6.62
N TRP A 291 -8.82 -16.05 -6.55
CA TRP A 291 -8.99 -15.08 -7.61
C TRP A 291 -8.16 -15.42 -8.84
N GLN A 292 -8.85 -15.68 -9.93
CA GLN A 292 -8.26 -15.99 -11.21
C GLN A 292 -8.51 -14.85 -12.21
N VAL A 293 -7.45 -14.21 -12.66
CA VAL A 293 -7.57 -13.10 -13.60
C VAL A 293 -6.42 -13.14 -14.62
N PRO A 294 -6.71 -12.94 -15.92
CA PRO A 294 -5.68 -12.95 -16.97
C PRO A 294 -4.88 -11.64 -17.06
N SER A 295 -5.24 -10.63 -16.28
CA SER A 295 -4.66 -9.28 -16.31
C SER A 295 -3.92 -8.92 -15.02
N CYS A 296 -3.20 -7.81 -15.04
CA CYS A 296 -2.50 -7.26 -13.89
C CYS A 296 -3.41 -6.37 -13.04
N PRO A 297 -3.67 -6.69 -11.77
CA PRO A 297 -4.57 -5.90 -10.94
C PRO A 297 -3.96 -4.59 -10.41
N HIS A 298 -2.65 -4.38 -10.47
CA HIS A 298 -1.97 -3.18 -9.97
C HIS A 298 -2.39 -2.73 -8.54
N SER A 299 -2.73 -3.68 -7.68
CA SER A 299 -3.19 -3.42 -6.31
C SER A 299 -2.56 -4.43 -5.37
N GLY A 300 -1.51 -4.02 -4.68
CA GLY A 300 -0.79 -4.85 -3.72
C GLY A 300 -1.34 -4.73 -2.30
N PRO A 301 -0.87 -5.62 -1.39
CA PRO A 301 -1.25 -5.59 0.02
C PRO A 301 -0.59 -4.43 0.76
N SER A 302 -1.16 -4.09 1.92
CA SER A 302 -0.53 -3.22 2.92
C SER A 302 -0.41 -3.96 4.24
N ILE A 303 0.68 -3.72 4.97
CA ILE A 303 0.95 -4.34 6.28
C ILE A 303 1.30 -3.28 7.31
N GLY A 304 0.86 -3.48 8.53
CA GLY A 304 1.29 -2.75 9.70
C GLY A 304 1.46 -3.70 10.90
N ARG A 305 2.26 -3.30 11.88
CA ARG A 305 2.48 -4.04 13.13
C ARG A 305 2.09 -3.16 14.31
N ASP A 306 1.19 -3.65 15.16
CA ASP A 306 0.71 -2.93 16.35
C ASP A 306 1.69 -3.04 17.52
N SER A 307 1.43 -2.31 18.61
CA SER A 307 2.24 -2.30 19.83
C SER A 307 2.29 -3.67 20.51
N ARG A 308 1.28 -4.51 20.33
CA ARG A 308 1.17 -5.89 20.84
C ARG A 308 1.91 -6.89 19.97
N GLY A 309 2.49 -6.46 18.86
CA GLY A 309 3.21 -7.31 17.92
C GLY A 309 2.31 -8.06 16.92
N GLN A 310 1.02 -7.75 16.85
CA GLN A 310 0.11 -8.32 15.86
C GLN A 310 0.38 -7.71 14.49
N LEU A 311 0.22 -8.52 13.43
CA LEU A 311 0.39 -8.06 12.06
C LEU A 311 -0.98 -7.88 11.42
N HIS A 312 -1.25 -6.68 10.94
CA HIS A 312 -2.48 -6.30 10.28
C HIS A 312 -2.23 -6.17 8.79
N VAL A 313 -3.01 -6.87 7.97
CA VAL A 313 -2.84 -6.87 6.51
C VAL A 313 -4.17 -6.54 5.85
N THR A 314 -4.12 -5.67 4.84
CA THR A 314 -5.26 -5.37 3.97
C THR A 314 -4.90 -5.60 2.52
N TRP A 315 -5.88 -6.01 1.72
CA TRP A 315 -5.72 -6.26 0.29
C TRP A 315 -7.03 -6.15 -0.47
N PHE A 316 -6.91 -6.01 -1.76
CA PHE A 316 -8.01 -6.09 -2.70
C PHE A 316 -8.03 -7.44 -3.41
N THR A 317 -9.23 -8.02 -3.58
CA THR A 317 -9.46 -9.20 -4.41
C THR A 317 -10.83 -9.11 -5.11
N LEU A 318 -10.97 -9.74 -6.27
CA LEU A 318 -12.29 -10.00 -6.86
C LEU A 318 -12.84 -11.38 -6.41
N GLY A 319 -12.05 -12.17 -5.66
CA GLY A 319 -12.49 -13.47 -5.17
C GLY A 319 -12.78 -14.48 -6.28
N ARG A 320 -13.57 -15.49 -5.95
CA ARG A 320 -14.05 -16.54 -6.89
C ARG A 320 -15.30 -16.12 -7.66
N SER A 321 -15.98 -15.08 -7.16
CA SER A 321 -17.24 -14.57 -7.73
C SER A 321 -17.37 -13.09 -7.44
N GLU A 322 -18.26 -12.39 -8.17
CA GLU A 322 -18.54 -10.97 -8.00
C GLU A 322 -18.96 -10.61 -6.56
N ASN A 323 -19.62 -11.53 -5.84
CA ASN A 323 -20.04 -11.32 -4.45
C ASN A 323 -18.88 -11.34 -3.45
N GLU A 324 -17.69 -11.77 -3.87
CA GLU A 324 -16.48 -11.78 -3.05
C GLU A 324 -15.55 -10.61 -3.36
N ALA A 325 -15.91 -9.75 -4.31
CA ALA A 325 -15.08 -8.61 -4.69
C ALA A 325 -15.04 -7.55 -3.57
N GLY A 326 -13.84 -7.09 -3.20
CA GLY A 326 -13.73 -6.05 -2.18
C GLY A 326 -12.34 -5.85 -1.57
N ILE A 327 -12.32 -4.96 -0.60
CA ILE A 327 -11.17 -4.79 0.31
C ILE A 327 -11.36 -5.70 1.51
N TYR A 328 -10.34 -6.49 1.78
CA TYR A 328 -10.29 -7.42 2.91
C TYR A 328 -9.21 -7.04 3.91
N TYR A 329 -9.40 -7.52 5.12
CA TYR A 329 -8.50 -7.39 6.24
C TYR A 329 -8.31 -8.73 6.93
N SER A 330 -7.10 -8.99 7.42
CA SER A 330 -6.80 -10.08 8.34
C SER A 330 -5.71 -9.69 9.33
N VAL A 331 -5.64 -10.42 10.43
CA VAL A 331 -4.66 -10.20 11.51
C VAL A 331 -3.98 -11.51 11.88
N SER A 332 -2.66 -11.44 12.07
CA SER A 332 -1.87 -12.49 12.72
C SER A 332 -1.56 -12.07 14.15
N LYS A 333 -1.88 -12.94 15.11
CA LYS A 333 -1.62 -12.75 16.56
C LYS A 333 -0.47 -13.59 17.08
N ASP A 334 0.19 -14.34 16.23
CA ASP A 334 1.22 -15.34 16.55
C ASP A 334 2.57 -15.04 15.86
N GLY A 335 2.76 -13.76 15.45
CA GLY A 335 3.99 -13.30 14.82
C GLY A 335 4.16 -13.81 13.40
N GLY A 336 3.07 -13.94 12.65
CA GLY A 336 3.06 -14.29 11.23
C GLY A 336 3.10 -15.80 10.98
N LYS A 337 2.77 -16.66 11.96
CA LYS A 337 2.67 -18.11 11.76
C LYS A 337 1.32 -18.51 11.14
N SER A 338 0.29 -17.76 11.45
CA SER A 338 -1.05 -17.93 10.86
C SER A 338 -1.80 -16.59 10.83
N PHE A 339 -2.87 -16.54 10.02
CA PHE A 339 -3.76 -15.39 9.91
C PHE A 339 -5.20 -15.79 10.22
N ALA A 340 -5.93 -14.87 10.85
CA ALA A 340 -7.36 -15.04 11.10
C ALA A 340 -8.13 -15.11 9.77
N PRO A 341 -9.35 -15.67 9.74
CA PRO A 341 -10.22 -15.60 8.58
C PRO A 341 -10.39 -14.16 8.10
N ARG A 342 -10.37 -13.97 6.77
CA ARG A 342 -10.51 -12.65 6.16
C ARG A 342 -11.83 -11.99 6.54
N HIS A 343 -11.78 -10.70 6.84
CA HIS A 343 -12.93 -9.84 7.11
C HIS A 343 -13.14 -8.88 5.93
N LEU A 344 -14.37 -8.81 5.40
CA LEU A 344 -14.72 -7.88 4.34
C LEU A 344 -14.87 -6.47 4.94
N VAL A 345 -13.99 -5.56 4.55
CA VAL A 345 -14.02 -4.15 5.00
C VAL A 345 -14.95 -3.31 4.12
N HIS A 346 -14.88 -3.54 2.81
CA HIS A 346 -15.68 -2.82 1.82
C HIS A 346 -15.97 -3.75 0.63
N ALA A 347 -17.26 -3.96 0.35
CA ALA A 347 -17.68 -4.70 -0.83
C ALA A 347 -17.51 -3.84 -2.09
N ASN A 348 -16.94 -4.44 -3.13
CA ASN A 348 -16.85 -3.78 -4.43
C ASN A 348 -18.06 -4.17 -5.29
N THR A 349 -18.89 -3.21 -5.61
CA THR A 349 -20.08 -3.41 -6.44
C THR A 349 -19.83 -3.17 -7.93
N ALA A 350 -18.63 -2.71 -8.29
CA ALA A 350 -18.19 -2.48 -9.66
C ALA A 350 -16.94 -3.33 -9.97
N PRO A 351 -16.73 -3.81 -11.21
CA PRO A 351 -15.58 -4.63 -11.59
C PRO A 351 -14.30 -3.80 -11.72
N GLU A 352 -14.00 -2.97 -10.74
CA GLU A 352 -12.84 -2.11 -10.70
C GLU A 352 -11.83 -2.54 -9.65
N ILE A 353 -10.58 -2.25 -9.91
CA ILE A 353 -9.47 -2.54 -9.02
C ILE A 353 -9.34 -1.42 -7.99
N LEU A 354 -9.41 -1.79 -6.71
CA LEU A 354 -9.32 -0.85 -5.60
C LEU A 354 -7.89 -0.78 -5.08
N TYR A 355 -7.37 0.44 -4.95
CA TYR A 355 -6.08 0.70 -4.31
C TYR A 355 -6.30 0.93 -2.83
N ASN A 356 -5.49 0.28 -1.99
CA ASN A 356 -5.61 0.40 -0.54
C ASN A 356 -4.28 0.82 0.11
N ASN A 357 -4.38 1.54 1.22
CA ASN A 357 -3.26 1.91 2.06
C ASN A 357 -3.66 1.83 3.52
N LEU A 358 -2.94 1.03 4.30
CA LEU A 358 -3.14 0.84 5.73
C LEU A 358 -2.03 1.56 6.50
N LEU A 359 -2.42 2.22 7.59
CA LEU A 359 -1.53 2.88 8.53
C LEU A 359 -2.00 2.58 9.95
N LEU A 360 -1.06 2.37 10.88
CA LEU A 360 -1.34 2.25 12.31
C LEU A 360 -0.98 3.54 13.05
N GLY A 361 -1.86 3.92 13.97
CA GLY A 361 -1.58 4.95 14.98
C GLY A 361 -0.75 4.43 16.14
N ASP A 362 -0.18 5.34 16.90
CA ASP A 362 0.55 5.02 18.14
C ASP A 362 -0.38 4.40 19.22
N ASP A 363 -1.69 4.59 19.08
CA ASP A 363 -2.77 4.02 19.90
C ASP A 363 -3.31 2.69 19.38
N ASP A 364 -2.64 2.07 18.42
CA ASP A 364 -3.07 0.87 17.70
C ASP A 364 -4.36 1.02 16.87
N THR A 365 -4.88 2.23 16.68
CA THR A 365 -5.96 2.49 15.72
C THR A 365 -5.45 2.27 14.30
N ILE A 366 -6.21 1.53 13.49
CA ILE A 366 -5.89 1.33 12.08
C ILE A 366 -6.67 2.32 11.24
N TYR A 367 -5.97 3.05 10.39
CA TYR A 367 -6.52 3.91 9.35
C TYR A 367 -6.37 3.19 8.01
N LEU A 368 -7.49 2.96 7.33
CA LEU A 368 -7.51 2.31 6.03
C LEU A 368 -8.15 3.24 5.01
N ALA A 369 -7.35 3.69 4.04
CA ALA A 369 -7.82 4.47 2.91
C ALA A 369 -7.83 3.61 1.63
N TRP A 370 -8.83 3.83 0.77
CA TRP A 370 -8.90 3.18 -0.54
C TRP A 370 -9.59 4.07 -1.57
N SER A 371 -9.44 3.73 -2.84
CA SER A 371 -10.26 4.32 -3.91
C SER A 371 -11.27 3.32 -4.45
N ASN A 372 -12.47 3.80 -4.76
CA ASN A 372 -13.57 3.02 -5.33
C ASN A 372 -14.44 3.90 -6.22
N LEU A 373 -15.16 3.30 -7.17
CA LEU A 373 -16.17 4.01 -7.97
C LEU A 373 -17.36 4.44 -7.09
N ASP A 374 -17.82 5.65 -7.31
CA ASP A 374 -19.09 6.15 -6.78
C ASP A 374 -20.29 5.83 -7.69
N GLY A 375 -21.47 6.38 -7.34
CA GLY A 375 -22.69 6.21 -8.13
C GLY A 375 -22.60 6.79 -9.55
N ASP A 376 -21.75 7.78 -9.78
CA ASP A 376 -21.49 8.41 -11.08
C ASP A 376 -20.37 7.73 -11.87
N LYS A 377 -19.90 6.56 -11.39
CA LYS A 377 -18.78 5.79 -11.96
C LYS A 377 -17.47 6.59 -12.00
N LYS A 378 -17.28 7.49 -11.02
CA LYS A 378 -16.04 8.20 -10.77
C LYS A 378 -15.31 7.56 -9.61
N SER A 379 -14.01 7.35 -9.77
CA SER A 379 -13.18 6.87 -8.66
C SER A 379 -13.06 7.94 -7.59
N GLN A 380 -13.36 7.58 -6.34
CA GLN A 380 -13.31 8.46 -5.18
C GLN A 380 -12.49 7.82 -4.05
N VAL A 381 -11.99 8.66 -3.14
CA VAL A 381 -11.20 8.22 -1.99
C VAL A 381 -12.09 8.12 -0.76
N TYR A 382 -11.97 6.99 -0.09
CA TYR A 382 -12.67 6.66 1.13
C TYR A 382 -11.70 6.33 2.26
N LEU A 383 -12.15 6.49 3.49
CA LEU A 383 -11.45 6.13 4.73
C LEU A 383 -12.37 5.35 5.66
N ARG A 384 -11.79 4.42 6.38
CA ARG A 384 -12.42 3.73 7.51
C ARG A 384 -11.37 3.46 8.58
N THR A 385 -11.78 3.46 9.83
CA THR A 385 -10.89 3.14 10.96
C THR A 385 -11.33 1.85 11.63
N LEU A 386 -10.35 1.11 12.15
CA LEU A 386 -10.57 0.00 13.08
C LEU A 386 -9.96 0.40 14.42
N ALA A 387 -10.77 0.42 15.47
CA ALA A 387 -10.31 0.74 16.81
C ALA A 387 -9.26 -0.26 17.32
N ALA A 388 -8.46 0.14 18.31
CA ALA A 388 -7.41 -0.69 18.93
C ALA A 388 -7.92 -2.02 19.52
N ASP A 389 -9.23 -2.14 19.75
CA ASP A 389 -9.88 -3.39 20.16
C ASP A 389 -9.85 -4.49 19.07
N GLY A 390 -9.51 -4.12 17.83
CA GLY A 390 -9.45 -4.99 16.67
C GLY A 390 -10.82 -5.53 16.22
N ARG A 391 -11.92 -4.87 16.60
CA ARG A 391 -13.30 -5.31 16.33
C ARG A 391 -14.20 -4.20 15.85
N THR A 392 -14.05 -2.98 16.40
CA THR A 392 -14.96 -1.86 16.15
C THR A 392 -14.51 -1.07 14.93
N TRP A 393 -15.24 -1.23 13.83
CA TRP A 393 -15.05 -0.45 12.61
C TRP A 393 -15.90 0.81 12.61
N SER A 394 -15.33 1.94 12.18
CA SER A 394 -16.10 3.17 11.91
C SER A 394 -17.08 3.00 10.75
N SER A 395 -17.97 3.97 10.55
CA SER A 395 -18.63 4.16 9.26
C SER A 395 -17.60 4.44 8.16
N ILE A 396 -17.96 4.17 6.90
CA ILE A 396 -17.16 4.55 5.73
C ILE A 396 -17.31 6.05 5.54
N GLN A 397 -16.17 6.74 5.42
CA GLN A 397 -16.12 8.18 5.20
C GLN A 397 -15.64 8.48 3.78
N HIS A 398 -16.38 9.30 3.03
CA HIS A 398 -15.97 9.81 1.73
C HIS A 398 -15.03 11.01 1.94
N ILE A 399 -13.83 10.96 1.40
CA ILE A 399 -12.76 11.93 1.66
C ILE A 399 -12.57 12.92 0.51
N SER A 400 -12.55 12.44 -0.75
CA SER A 400 -12.43 13.31 -1.92
C SER A 400 -13.77 13.96 -2.25
N ALA A 401 -13.72 15.17 -2.82
CA ALA A 401 -14.90 15.92 -3.25
C ALA A 401 -14.82 16.32 -4.74
N THR A 402 -14.03 15.58 -5.52
CA THR A 402 -13.78 15.90 -6.93
C THR A 402 -14.93 15.52 -7.84
N ARG A 403 -15.05 16.24 -8.95
CA ARG A 403 -15.90 15.85 -10.09
C ARG A 403 -15.17 14.89 -11.05
N GLY A 404 -13.85 14.79 -10.96
CA GLY A 404 -13.00 13.88 -11.70
C GLY A 404 -12.84 12.52 -11.01
N ASN A 405 -11.71 11.85 -11.26
CA ASN A 405 -11.34 10.60 -10.61
C ASN A 405 -10.28 10.88 -9.54
N ALA A 406 -10.49 10.38 -8.33
CA ALA A 406 -9.53 10.41 -7.24
C ALA A 406 -9.06 8.99 -6.93
N GLY A 407 -7.75 8.79 -6.86
CA GLY A 407 -7.23 7.43 -6.67
C GLY A 407 -5.85 7.37 -6.02
N ARG A 408 -5.46 6.15 -5.63
CA ARG A 408 -4.17 5.84 -5.01
C ARG A 408 -3.88 6.65 -3.76
N PRO A 409 -4.77 6.60 -2.76
CA PRO A 409 -4.57 7.32 -1.51
C PRO A 409 -3.35 6.77 -0.76
N VAL A 410 -2.61 7.68 -0.12
CA VAL A 410 -1.52 7.38 0.79
C VAL A 410 -1.71 8.13 2.10
N LEU A 411 -1.36 7.48 3.19
CA LEU A 411 -1.52 7.98 4.55
C LEU A 411 -0.15 8.21 5.19
N ALA A 412 -0.08 9.20 6.06
CA ALA A 412 1.02 9.38 7.01
C ALA A 412 0.45 9.88 8.34
N LEU A 413 1.01 9.42 9.45
CA LEU A 413 0.60 9.82 10.79
C LEU A 413 1.84 10.06 11.65
N LEU A 414 1.81 11.15 12.41
CA LEU A 414 2.76 11.39 13.48
C LEU A 414 1.98 11.93 14.68
N LYS A 415 2.06 11.24 15.81
CA LYS A 415 1.23 11.52 17.00
C LYS A 415 -0.25 11.51 16.57
N ASN A 416 -0.93 12.66 16.74
CA ASN A 416 -2.34 12.84 16.39
C ASN A 416 -2.56 13.59 15.07
N GLN A 417 -1.54 13.79 14.24
CA GLN A 417 -1.68 14.47 12.95
C GLN A 417 -1.73 13.45 11.83
N LEU A 418 -2.95 13.16 11.35
CA LEU A 418 -3.21 12.27 10.21
C LEU A 418 -3.21 13.08 8.91
N HIS A 419 -2.50 12.58 7.92
CA HIS A 419 -2.40 13.17 6.60
C HIS A 419 -2.78 12.15 5.54
N ILE A 420 -3.46 12.63 4.50
CA ILE A 420 -3.82 11.85 3.34
C ILE A 420 -3.48 12.64 2.06
N ALA A 421 -2.95 11.95 1.07
CA ALA A 421 -2.78 12.50 -0.26
C ALA A 421 -3.22 11.50 -1.33
N TRP A 422 -3.68 12.01 -2.48
CA TRP A 422 -4.10 11.18 -3.61
C TRP A 422 -3.84 11.90 -4.93
N THR A 423 -3.92 11.14 -6.02
CA THR A 423 -3.97 11.73 -7.36
C THR A 423 -5.42 11.96 -7.76
N GLU A 424 -5.71 13.17 -8.20
CA GLU A 424 -6.97 13.52 -8.83
C GLU A 424 -6.74 13.73 -10.33
N THR A 425 -7.62 13.18 -11.17
CA THR A 425 -7.54 13.34 -12.63
C THR A 425 -8.86 13.84 -13.19
N ASP A 426 -8.79 14.82 -14.09
CA ASP A 426 -9.91 15.34 -14.85
C ASP A 426 -9.51 15.47 -16.33
N GLY A 427 -10.03 14.58 -17.17
CA GLY A 427 -9.57 14.43 -18.55
C GLY A 427 -8.09 14.04 -18.61
N GLU A 428 -7.27 14.88 -19.24
CA GLU A 428 -5.83 14.66 -19.42
C GLU A 428 -4.98 15.32 -18.33
N THR A 429 -5.59 16.09 -17.42
CA THR A 429 -4.91 16.80 -16.34
C THR A 429 -4.92 15.98 -15.04
N SER A 430 -3.87 16.11 -14.26
CA SER A 430 -3.83 15.54 -12.92
C SER A 430 -3.31 16.52 -11.88
N ARG A 431 -3.69 16.28 -10.62
CA ARG A 431 -3.27 17.04 -9.45
C ARG A 431 -2.96 16.08 -8.30
N VAL A 432 -2.03 16.46 -7.45
CA VAL A 432 -1.84 15.81 -6.16
C VAL A 432 -2.58 16.62 -5.10
N ILE A 433 -3.61 16.02 -4.52
CA ILE A 433 -4.40 16.62 -3.45
C ILE A 433 -3.89 16.10 -2.10
N PHE A 434 -3.85 16.99 -1.12
CA PHE A 434 -3.42 16.72 0.24
C PHE A 434 -4.42 17.30 1.23
N ARG A 435 -4.70 16.56 2.32
CA ARG A 435 -5.51 17.01 3.46
C ARG A 435 -4.88 16.55 4.77
N SER A 436 -5.17 17.27 5.84
CA SER A 436 -4.74 16.95 7.20
C SER A 436 -5.90 16.93 8.15
N ALA A 437 -5.81 16.09 9.18
CA ALA A 437 -6.75 16.02 10.27
C ALA A 437 -6.01 15.86 11.61
N THR A 438 -6.62 16.35 12.68
CA THR A 438 -6.23 15.96 14.04
C THR A 438 -7.14 14.82 14.47
N VAL A 439 -6.54 13.68 14.81
CA VAL A 439 -7.27 12.51 15.31
C VAL A 439 -7.17 12.42 16.82
N GLY A 440 -8.13 11.74 17.47
CA GLY A 440 -8.11 11.57 18.92
C GLY A 440 -6.85 10.84 19.41
N GLN A 441 -6.47 11.16 20.64
CA GLN A 441 -5.50 10.36 21.42
C GLN A 441 -6.22 9.20 22.07
#